data_d596e89bf16a3e93b9aba2522ac17d44
#
_entry.id   d596e89bf16a3e93b9aba2522ac17d44
#
_cell.length_a   1.000
_cell.length_b   1.000
_cell.length_c   1.000
_cell.angle_alpha   90.00
_cell.angle_beta   90.00
_cell.angle_gamma   90.00
#
_symmetry.space_group_name_H-M   'P 1'
#
loop_
_entity.id
_entity.type
_entity.pdbx_description
1 polymer ?
#
loop_
_entity_poly.entity_id
_entity_poly.type
_entity_poly.pdbx_seq_one_letter_code
_entity_poly.pdbx_strand_id
1 'polypeptide(L)'
;MRLPLAKYSAGEIAVMLVITAVMGYVLFPIMPALVVIPAAAFLFTLYFFRDPNRRIPDGDNLIVSPADGTIIEIADANEDTFVREPCVKVAIFLSVFNVHINRAPCDGKVTLLDYRKGRFLVASKPEASSHNERNSIGITSGHSLRILVRQIAGIIAQRIVCGLEMNQQVKRGERVGMIKFGSRTEIYIPKSRLERLEVKLNDKVKGGETVIGAYKK
;
A
#
# COMPACT_ATOMS: atom_id res chain seq x y z
N MET A 1 10.03 -23.11 4.36
CA MET A 1 10.41 -21.85 3.70
C MET A 1 9.15 -21.21 3.11
N ARG A 2 8.73 -20.04 3.57
CA ARG A 2 7.50 -19.41 3.09
C ARG A 2 7.81 -18.70 1.76
N LEU A 3 7.10 -19.03 0.69
CA LEU A 3 7.22 -18.28 -0.56
C LEU A 3 6.92 -16.81 -0.26
N PRO A 4 7.74 -15.85 -0.72
CA PRO A 4 7.57 -14.42 -0.46
C PRO A 4 6.45 -13.84 -1.34
N LEU A 5 5.24 -14.44 -1.25
CA LEU A 5 4.06 -14.04 -2.00
C LEU A 5 2.96 -13.56 -1.04
N ALA A 6 2.21 -12.58 -1.49
CA ALA A 6 1.13 -11.99 -0.72
C ALA A 6 0.03 -13.02 -0.44
N LYS A 7 -0.36 -13.17 0.83
CA LYS A 7 -1.43 -14.12 1.22
C LYS A 7 -2.78 -13.85 0.53
N TYR A 8 -2.97 -12.63 0.03
CA TYR A 8 -4.21 -12.16 -0.63
C TYR A 8 -4.26 -12.45 -2.14
N SER A 9 -3.27 -13.15 -2.69
CA SER A 9 -3.10 -13.33 -4.14
C SER A 9 -3.16 -14.78 -4.61
N ALA A 10 -3.44 -15.72 -3.73
CA ALA A 10 -3.44 -17.14 -4.08
C ALA A 10 -4.42 -17.47 -5.22
N GLY A 11 -5.62 -16.86 -5.20
CA GLY A 11 -6.62 -17.05 -6.25
C GLY A 11 -6.17 -16.53 -7.62
N GLU A 12 -5.64 -15.30 -7.67
CA GLU A 12 -5.16 -14.69 -8.91
C GLU A 12 -3.96 -15.46 -9.49
N ILE A 13 -3.05 -15.91 -8.65
CA ILE A 13 -1.90 -16.72 -9.08
C ILE A 13 -2.37 -18.06 -9.64
N ALA A 14 -3.32 -18.73 -8.98
CA ALA A 14 -3.88 -19.98 -9.47
C ALA A 14 -4.60 -19.81 -10.83
N VAL A 15 -5.42 -18.76 -10.97
CA VAL A 15 -6.09 -18.45 -12.24
C VAL A 15 -5.07 -18.18 -13.36
N MET A 16 -4.04 -17.36 -13.07
CA MET A 16 -3.00 -17.09 -14.06
C MET A 16 -2.18 -18.34 -14.42
N LEU A 17 -1.94 -19.23 -13.48
CA LEU A 17 -1.28 -20.51 -13.76
C LEU A 17 -2.12 -21.36 -14.73
N VAL A 18 -3.44 -21.48 -14.49
CA VAL A 18 -4.35 -22.23 -15.38
C VAL A 18 -4.39 -21.58 -16.76
N ILE A 19 -4.53 -20.26 -16.85
CA ILE A 19 -4.52 -19.55 -18.15
C ILE A 19 -3.22 -19.81 -18.89
N THR A 20 -2.07 -19.75 -18.20
CA THR A 20 -0.76 -20.00 -18.80
C THR A 20 -0.64 -21.43 -19.32
N ALA A 21 -1.12 -22.42 -18.56
CA ALA A 21 -1.10 -23.83 -18.96
C ALA A 21 -1.99 -24.07 -20.19
N VAL A 22 -3.22 -23.54 -20.20
CA VAL A 22 -4.16 -23.67 -21.33
C VAL A 22 -3.61 -22.98 -22.58
N MET A 23 -3.12 -21.74 -22.44
CA MET A 23 -2.52 -21.01 -23.56
C MET A 23 -1.27 -21.72 -24.09
N GLY A 24 -0.43 -22.24 -23.19
CA GLY A 24 0.74 -23.04 -23.57
C GLY A 24 0.35 -24.29 -24.38
N TYR A 25 -0.66 -25.03 -23.92
CA TYR A 25 -1.16 -26.21 -24.62
C TYR A 25 -1.71 -25.89 -26.02
N VAL A 26 -2.42 -24.78 -26.17
CA VAL A 26 -3.00 -24.36 -27.46
C VAL A 26 -1.93 -23.79 -28.40
N LEU A 27 -1.00 -23.00 -27.90
CA LEU A 27 -0.04 -22.29 -28.73
C LEU A 27 1.18 -23.16 -29.12
N PHE A 28 1.55 -24.12 -28.28
CA PHE A 28 2.75 -24.96 -28.51
C PHE A 28 2.73 -25.70 -29.86
N PRO A 29 1.62 -26.37 -30.30
CA PRO A 29 1.57 -27.05 -31.60
C PRO A 29 1.51 -26.07 -32.78
N ILE A 30 1.08 -24.83 -32.57
CA ILE A 30 0.95 -23.82 -33.63
C ILE A 30 2.32 -23.14 -33.85
N MET A 31 2.86 -22.61 -32.79
CA MET A 31 4.16 -21.90 -32.79
C MET A 31 4.76 -21.92 -31.36
N PRO A 32 5.70 -22.80 -31.05
CA PRO A 32 6.26 -22.95 -29.71
C PRO A 32 6.79 -21.62 -29.11
N ALA A 33 7.32 -20.72 -29.93
CA ALA A 33 7.82 -19.42 -29.49
C ALA A 33 6.74 -18.54 -28.86
N LEU A 34 5.47 -18.70 -29.23
CA LEU A 34 4.37 -17.91 -28.65
C LEU A 34 4.07 -18.25 -27.18
N VAL A 35 4.50 -19.43 -26.71
CA VAL A 35 4.35 -19.85 -25.31
C VAL A 35 5.09 -18.91 -24.34
N VAL A 36 6.12 -18.19 -24.83
CA VAL A 36 6.87 -17.22 -24.05
C VAL A 36 5.96 -16.10 -23.53
N ILE A 37 4.91 -15.71 -24.26
CA ILE A 37 4.01 -14.61 -23.87
C ILE A 37 3.23 -14.95 -22.58
N PRO A 38 2.44 -16.03 -22.50
CA PRO A 38 1.75 -16.38 -21.27
C PRO A 38 2.71 -16.73 -20.13
N ALA A 39 3.87 -17.32 -20.42
CA ALA A 39 4.88 -17.59 -19.42
C ALA A 39 5.44 -16.28 -18.81
N ALA A 40 5.77 -15.27 -19.61
CA ALA A 40 6.20 -13.97 -19.15
C ALA A 40 5.11 -13.26 -18.33
N ALA A 41 3.84 -13.35 -18.73
CA ALA A 41 2.71 -12.80 -17.98
C ALA A 41 2.55 -13.48 -16.61
N PHE A 42 2.74 -14.79 -16.52
CA PHE A 42 2.72 -15.51 -15.26
C PHE A 42 3.90 -15.11 -14.35
N LEU A 43 5.11 -15.02 -14.88
CA LEU A 43 6.28 -14.55 -14.12
C LEU A 43 6.08 -13.12 -13.61
N PHE A 44 5.50 -12.24 -14.45
CA PHE A 44 5.13 -10.89 -14.01
C PHE A 44 4.09 -10.92 -12.90
N THR A 45 3.12 -11.82 -12.93
CA THR A 45 2.13 -12.01 -11.86
C THR A 45 2.79 -12.40 -10.54
N LEU A 46 3.74 -13.34 -10.56
CA LEU A 46 4.51 -13.71 -9.36
C LEU A 46 5.34 -12.52 -8.84
N TYR A 47 5.99 -11.80 -9.74
CA TYR A 47 6.74 -10.59 -9.39
C TYR A 47 5.84 -9.51 -8.77
N PHE A 48 4.67 -9.27 -9.34
CA PHE A 48 3.71 -8.29 -8.87
C PHE A 48 3.22 -8.61 -7.45
N PHE A 49 2.88 -9.86 -7.18
CA PHE A 49 2.36 -10.32 -5.90
C PHE A 49 3.45 -10.69 -4.88
N ARG A 50 4.69 -10.27 -5.11
CA ARG A 50 5.78 -10.52 -4.15
C ARG A 50 5.54 -9.78 -2.83
N ASP A 51 5.93 -10.41 -1.73
CA ASP A 51 5.86 -9.87 -0.37
C ASP A 51 7.20 -10.07 0.36
N PRO A 52 8.20 -9.24 0.08
CA PRO A 52 9.51 -9.38 0.67
C PRO A 52 9.49 -9.09 2.19
N ASN A 53 10.35 -9.78 2.92
CA ASN A 53 10.63 -9.41 4.30
C ASN A 53 11.27 -8.03 4.34
N ARG A 54 10.97 -7.27 5.39
CA ARG A 54 11.45 -5.90 5.58
C ARG A 54 12.29 -5.78 6.84
N ARG A 55 13.31 -4.96 6.75
CA ARG A 55 14.10 -4.54 7.93
C ARG A 55 13.44 -3.29 8.50
N ILE A 56 12.69 -3.48 9.57
CA ILE A 56 12.00 -2.37 10.22
C ILE A 56 13.05 -1.57 11.00
N PRO A 57 13.14 -0.23 10.80
CA PRO A 57 14.11 0.60 11.53
C PRO A 57 13.83 0.58 13.03
N ASP A 58 14.90 0.55 13.84
CA ASP A 58 14.82 0.68 15.28
C ASP A 58 14.55 2.14 15.68
N GLY A 59 13.87 2.34 16.81
CA GLY A 59 13.51 3.65 17.37
C GLY A 59 12.02 3.73 17.71
N ASP A 60 11.69 4.25 18.90
CA ASP A 60 10.32 4.18 19.44
C ASP A 60 9.34 5.15 18.80
N ASN A 61 9.84 6.28 18.25
CA ASN A 61 9.02 7.39 17.75
C ASN A 61 9.09 7.57 16.23
N LEU A 62 9.48 6.52 15.49
CA LEU A 62 9.59 6.59 14.05
C LEU A 62 8.26 6.27 13.37
N ILE A 63 7.98 6.99 12.30
CA ILE A 63 6.88 6.76 11.37
C ILE A 63 7.49 6.23 10.07
N VAL A 64 7.17 4.99 9.69
CA VAL A 64 7.68 4.38 8.46
C VAL A 64 6.67 4.51 7.32
N SER A 65 7.17 4.40 6.09
CA SER A 65 6.33 4.42 4.90
C SER A 65 5.29 3.30 4.92
N PRO A 66 4.01 3.61 4.70
CA PRO A 66 2.97 2.59 4.61
C PRO A 66 2.96 1.83 3.28
N ALA A 67 3.77 2.24 2.29
CA ALA A 67 3.79 1.62 0.96
C ALA A 67 5.15 1.77 0.28
N ASP A 68 5.41 0.92 -0.73
CA ASP A 68 6.47 1.12 -1.70
C ASP A 68 6.00 2.10 -2.78
N GLY A 69 6.88 2.98 -3.24
CA GLY A 69 6.53 3.87 -4.34
C GLY A 69 7.38 5.11 -4.44
N THR A 70 6.82 6.11 -5.10
CA THR A 70 7.42 7.44 -5.23
C THR A 70 6.51 8.46 -4.54
N ILE A 71 7.08 9.34 -3.74
CA ILE A 71 6.34 10.44 -3.12
C ILE A 71 5.95 11.45 -4.19
N ILE A 72 4.64 11.62 -4.40
CA ILE A 72 4.08 12.51 -5.43
C ILE A 72 3.48 13.79 -4.85
N GLU A 73 3.30 13.84 -3.52
CA GLU A 73 2.75 15.00 -2.86
C GLU A 73 3.17 15.03 -1.40
N ILE A 74 3.57 16.20 -0.93
CA ILE A 74 3.70 16.54 0.49
C ILE A 74 2.97 17.87 0.65
N ALA A 75 1.90 17.89 1.43
CA ALA A 75 1.04 19.07 1.57
C ALA A 75 0.44 19.17 2.97
N ASP A 76 0.10 20.38 3.34
CA ASP A 76 -0.76 20.64 4.48
C ASP A 76 -2.18 20.23 4.16
N ALA A 77 -2.83 19.56 5.09
CA ALA A 77 -4.21 19.10 4.94
C ALA A 77 -4.94 19.12 6.30
N ASN A 78 -6.22 19.42 6.28
CA ASN A 78 -7.08 19.15 7.42
C ASN A 78 -7.66 17.73 7.28
N GLU A 79 -7.53 16.93 8.32
CA GLU A 79 -8.15 15.60 8.36
C GLU A 79 -9.23 15.59 9.46
N ASP A 80 -10.50 15.65 9.03
CA ASP A 80 -11.63 15.93 9.91
C ASP A 80 -12.35 14.65 10.40
N THR A 81 -12.01 13.49 9.82
CA THR A 81 -12.74 12.24 10.11
C THR A 81 -12.15 11.47 11.29
N PHE A 82 -10.85 11.38 11.39
CA PHE A 82 -10.14 10.58 12.37
C PHE A 82 -9.12 11.36 13.17
N VAL A 83 -8.16 12.02 12.51
CA VAL A 83 -7.11 12.82 13.19
C VAL A 83 -7.71 14.06 13.83
N ARG A 84 -8.59 14.75 13.10
CA ARG A 84 -9.36 15.93 13.53
C ARG A 84 -8.51 17.13 13.92
N GLU A 85 -7.40 17.29 13.20
CA GLU A 85 -6.50 18.43 13.34
C GLU A 85 -5.69 18.65 12.05
N PRO A 86 -4.98 19.79 11.93
CA PRO A 86 -4.08 20.02 10.82
C PRO A 86 -3.00 18.95 10.72
N CYS A 87 -2.81 18.39 9.53
CA CYS A 87 -1.89 17.31 9.24
C CYS A 87 -0.87 17.67 8.17
N VAL A 88 0.25 16.98 8.17
CA VAL A 88 1.08 16.80 6.98
C VAL A 88 0.56 15.55 6.25
N LYS A 89 0.11 15.73 5.01
CA LYS A 89 -0.25 14.65 4.11
C LYS A 89 0.95 14.29 3.25
N VAL A 90 1.33 13.01 3.23
CA VAL A 90 2.31 12.45 2.30
C VAL A 90 1.61 11.44 1.42
N ALA A 91 1.65 11.65 0.09
CA ALA A 91 1.05 10.75 -0.88
C ALA A 91 2.12 9.99 -1.67
N ILE A 92 1.96 8.69 -1.74
CA ILE A 92 2.89 7.74 -2.35
C ILE A 92 2.17 7.09 -3.53
N PHE A 93 2.73 7.19 -4.72
CA PHE A 93 2.25 6.52 -5.92
C PHE A 93 2.95 5.16 -6.07
N LEU A 94 2.16 4.10 -6.20
CA LEU A 94 2.63 2.74 -6.42
C LEU A 94 2.48 2.41 -7.92
N SER A 95 3.60 2.35 -8.63
CA SER A 95 3.63 1.82 -10.00
C SER A 95 3.44 0.30 -9.98
N VAL A 96 3.06 -0.30 -11.12
CA VAL A 96 2.89 -1.77 -11.24
C VAL A 96 4.16 -2.58 -10.94
N PHE A 97 5.33 -1.93 -10.92
CA PHE A 97 6.60 -2.55 -10.59
C PHE A 97 6.95 -2.50 -9.09
N ASN A 98 6.19 -1.75 -8.29
CA ASN A 98 6.39 -1.67 -6.84
C ASN A 98 5.77 -2.88 -6.11
N VAL A 99 6.13 -3.07 -4.85
CA VAL A 99 5.42 -3.99 -3.95
C VAL A 99 4.11 -3.35 -3.53
N HIS A 100 3.01 -4.06 -3.68
CA HIS A 100 1.67 -3.52 -3.43
C HIS A 100 1.12 -3.83 -2.03
N ILE A 101 1.95 -4.40 -1.16
CA ILE A 101 1.60 -4.64 0.25
C ILE A 101 1.70 -3.33 1.02
N ASN A 102 0.62 -2.96 1.70
CA ASN A 102 0.64 -1.85 2.64
C ASN A 102 1.00 -2.32 4.05
N ARG A 103 1.65 -1.43 4.81
CA ARG A 103 2.18 -1.72 6.14
C ARG A 103 1.80 -0.64 7.14
N ALA A 104 1.69 -1.02 8.41
CA ALA A 104 1.44 -0.09 9.50
C ALA A 104 2.61 0.89 9.65
N PRO A 105 2.37 2.21 9.69
CA PRO A 105 3.43 3.21 9.79
C PRO A 105 4.02 3.33 11.21
N CYS A 106 3.29 2.91 12.23
CA CYS A 106 3.69 2.95 13.64
C CYS A 106 3.04 1.81 14.42
N ASP A 107 3.51 1.59 15.64
CA ASP A 107 2.83 0.72 16.60
C ASP A 107 1.55 1.39 17.08
N GLY A 108 0.49 0.58 17.30
CA GLY A 108 -0.76 1.10 17.83
C GLY A 108 -1.94 0.17 17.65
N LYS A 109 -3.10 0.70 17.95
CA LYS A 109 -4.40 0.02 17.85
C LYS A 109 -5.18 0.56 16.66
N VAL A 110 -5.75 -0.32 15.86
CA VAL A 110 -6.68 0.05 14.78
C VAL A 110 -7.99 0.54 15.40
N THR A 111 -8.27 1.83 15.23
CA THR A 111 -9.45 2.49 15.83
C THR A 111 -10.38 3.11 14.80
N LEU A 112 -10.03 3.00 13.51
CA LEU A 112 -10.90 3.31 12.38
C LEU A 112 -10.64 2.34 11.22
N LEU A 113 -11.71 1.78 10.66
CA LEU A 113 -11.72 1.14 9.34
C LEU A 113 -12.94 1.68 8.59
N ASP A 114 -12.71 2.49 7.55
CA ASP A 114 -13.77 3.13 6.77
C ASP A 114 -13.52 2.90 5.27
N TYR A 115 -14.25 1.94 4.71
CA TYR A 115 -14.22 1.64 3.29
C TYR A 115 -15.32 2.40 2.55
N ARG A 116 -14.94 3.09 1.47
CA ARG A 116 -15.87 3.83 0.61
C ARG A 116 -15.71 3.41 -0.83
N LYS A 117 -16.80 2.98 -1.43
CA LYS A 117 -16.89 2.80 -2.89
C LYS A 117 -16.66 4.13 -3.60
N GLY A 118 -16.10 4.08 -4.79
CA GLY A 118 -15.81 5.27 -5.58
C GLY A 118 -15.51 4.93 -7.04
N ARG A 119 -14.92 5.90 -7.73
CA ARG A 119 -14.47 5.78 -9.12
C ARG A 119 -13.08 5.14 -9.18
N PHE A 120 -12.58 4.95 -10.39
CA PHE A 120 -11.24 4.43 -10.67
C PHE A 120 -10.50 5.38 -11.62
N LEU A 121 -10.24 6.60 -11.14
CA LEU A 121 -9.43 7.60 -11.85
C LEU A 121 -7.95 7.25 -11.73
N VAL A 122 -7.11 7.88 -12.56
CA VAL A 122 -5.65 7.74 -12.49
C VAL A 122 -5.15 8.12 -11.10
N ALA A 123 -4.52 7.19 -10.39
CA ALA A 123 -4.16 7.35 -8.98
C ALA A 123 -3.12 8.48 -8.73
N SER A 124 -2.34 8.88 -9.74
CA SER A 124 -1.40 9.99 -9.62
C SER A 124 -2.06 11.37 -9.65
N LYS A 125 -3.34 11.47 -10.10
CA LYS A 125 -4.07 12.74 -10.12
C LYS A 125 -4.62 13.10 -8.74
N PRO A 126 -4.65 14.38 -8.34
CA PRO A 126 -5.18 14.82 -7.05
C PRO A 126 -6.63 14.41 -6.81
N GLU A 127 -7.47 14.41 -7.87
CA GLU A 127 -8.89 14.07 -7.76
C GLU A 127 -9.14 12.61 -7.34
N ALA A 128 -8.14 11.72 -7.52
CA ALA A 128 -8.24 10.33 -7.08
C ALA A 128 -8.46 10.22 -5.56
N SER A 129 -7.89 11.14 -4.78
CA SER A 129 -8.01 11.15 -3.31
C SER A 129 -9.44 11.30 -2.80
N SER A 130 -10.27 12.04 -3.55
CA SER A 130 -11.66 12.36 -3.16
C SER A 130 -12.71 11.47 -3.85
N HIS A 131 -12.44 11.00 -5.07
CA HIS A 131 -13.45 10.34 -5.91
C HIS A 131 -13.25 8.83 -6.04
N ASN A 132 -12.02 8.32 -5.88
CA ASN A 132 -11.77 6.90 -6.07
C ASN A 132 -12.22 6.05 -4.88
N GLU A 133 -12.45 4.76 -5.18
CA GLU A 133 -12.59 3.74 -4.15
C GLU A 133 -11.40 3.82 -3.19
N ARG A 134 -11.71 3.85 -1.89
CA ARG A 134 -10.70 4.05 -0.84
C ARG A 134 -11.03 3.31 0.43
N ASN A 135 -10.00 2.97 1.17
CA ASN A 135 -10.10 2.42 2.51
C ASN A 135 -9.22 3.23 3.45
N SER A 136 -9.81 3.75 4.51
CA SER A 136 -9.16 4.56 5.54
C SER A 136 -8.89 3.71 6.77
N ILE A 137 -7.64 3.64 7.20
CA ILE A 137 -7.17 2.87 8.35
C ILE A 137 -6.62 3.87 9.36
N GLY A 138 -7.33 4.05 10.47
CA GLY A 138 -6.89 4.89 11.58
C GLY A 138 -6.18 4.08 12.65
N ILE A 139 -4.95 4.46 12.97
CA ILE A 139 -4.12 3.83 14.00
C ILE A 139 -3.91 4.83 15.12
N THR A 140 -4.26 4.44 16.33
CA THR A 140 -3.99 5.21 17.57
C THR A 140 -2.83 4.57 18.30
N SER A 141 -1.72 5.28 18.45
CA SER A 141 -0.55 4.86 19.22
C SER A 141 -0.69 5.23 20.71
N GLY A 142 0.16 4.62 21.56
CA GLY A 142 0.09 4.77 23.02
C GLY A 142 0.23 6.19 23.58
N HIS A 143 0.76 7.13 22.82
CA HIS A 143 0.89 8.55 23.19
C HIS A 143 -0.24 9.43 22.61
N SER A 144 -1.43 8.86 22.39
CA SER A 144 -2.57 9.54 21.76
C SER A 144 -2.27 10.05 20.33
N LEU A 145 -1.20 9.57 19.71
CA LEU A 145 -0.88 9.85 18.32
C LEU A 145 -1.88 9.14 17.42
N ARG A 146 -2.60 9.90 16.58
CA ARG A 146 -3.54 9.36 15.58
C ARG A 146 -2.94 9.54 14.20
N ILE A 147 -2.70 8.43 13.51
CA ILE A 147 -2.23 8.43 12.12
C ILE A 147 -3.30 7.79 11.24
N LEU A 148 -3.65 8.47 10.16
CA LEU A 148 -4.55 7.91 9.15
C LEU A 148 -3.74 7.45 7.94
N VAL A 149 -3.92 6.18 7.54
CA VAL A 149 -3.45 5.65 6.27
C VAL A 149 -4.66 5.45 5.35
N ARG A 150 -4.62 6.03 4.16
CA ARG A 150 -5.68 5.89 3.16
C ARG A 150 -5.15 5.12 1.96
N GLN A 151 -5.73 3.97 1.70
CA GLN A 151 -5.53 3.17 0.49
C GLN A 151 -6.49 3.69 -0.59
N ILE A 152 -5.98 4.01 -1.78
CA ILE A 152 -6.78 4.58 -2.88
C ILE A 152 -6.54 3.75 -4.13
N ALA A 153 -7.62 3.21 -4.70
CA ALA A 153 -7.57 2.47 -5.94
C ALA A 153 -7.21 3.38 -7.13
N GLY A 154 -6.63 2.81 -8.18
CA GLY A 154 -6.36 3.49 -9.44
C GLY A 154 -7.15 2.87 -10.59
N ILE A 155 -6.86 3.27 -11.83
CA ILE A 155 -7.58 2.81 -13.04
C ILE A 155 -7.56 1.30 -13.21
N ILE A 156 -6.42 0.66 -12.95
CA ILE A 156 -6.24 -0.79 -13.12
C ILE A 156 -6.55 -1.50 -11.80
N ALA A 157 -6.35 -0.81 -10.68
CA ALA A 157 -6.61 -1.31 -9.33
C ALA A 157 -8.11 -1.28 -9.05
N GLN A 158 -8.74 -2.41 -9.21
CA GLN A 158 -10.18 -2.56 -8.92
C GLN A 158 -10.44 -3.24 -7.57
N ARG A 159 -9.42 -3.39 -6.71
CA ARG A 159 -9.62 -4.05 -5.42
C ARG A 159 -8.62 -3.61 -4.36
N ILE A 160 -9.16 -3.10 -3.27
CA ILE A 160 -8.45 -2.87 -2.02
C ILE A 160 -8.73 -4.05 -1.10
N VAL A 161 -7.68 -4.64 -0.56
CA VAL A 161 -7.78 -5.70 0.46
C VAL A 161 -7.21 -5.15 1.76
N CYS A 162 -8.03 -5.14 2.79
CA CYS A 162 -7.62 -4.85 4.17
C CYS A 162 -7.69 -6.14 4.98
N GLY A 163 -6.61 -6.49 5.66
CA GLY A 163 -6.53 -7.69 6.47
C GLY A 163 -6.59 -7.40 7.96
N LEU A 164 -7.06 -6.21 8.35
CA LEU A 164 -7.15 -5.76 9.73
C LEU A 164 -8.59 -5.84 10.24
N GLU A 165 -8.70 -5.96 11.55
CA GLU A 165 -9.94 -5.88 12.30
C GLU A 165 -9.94 -4.67 13.23
N MET A 166 -11.14 -4.17 13.56
CA MET A 166 -11.28 -3.11 14.56
C MET A 166 -10.74 -3.58 15.91
N ASN A 167 -10.03 -2.68 16.57
CA ASN A 167 -9.37 -2.91 17.84
C ASN A 167 -8.13 -3.84 17.82
N GLN A 168 -7.72 -4.31 16.64
CA GLN A 168 -6.49 -5.08 16.49
C GLN A 168 -5.27 -4.24 16.86
N GLN A 169 -4.32 -4.82 17.59
CA GLN A 169 -2.98 -4.24 17.79
C GLN A 169 -2.13 -4.52 16.56
N VAL A 170 -1.42 -3.51 16.10
CA VAL A 170 -0.48 -3.62 14.98
C VAL A 170 0.88 -3.11 15.39
N LYS A 171 1.92 -3.75 14.84
CA LYS A 171 3.31 -3.30 15.00
C LYS A 171 3.74 -2.52 13.76
N ARG A 172 4.63 -1.55 13.96
CA ARG A 172 5.27 -0.82 12.86
C ARG A 172 5.86 -1.79 11.83
N GLY A 173 5.57 -1.55 10.55
CA GLY A 173 5.99 -2.40 9.45
C GLY A 173 5.15 -3.67 9.25
N GLU A 174 4.17 -3.95 10.12
CA GLU A 174 3.25 -5.08 9.96
C GLU A 174 2.37 -4.91 8.72
N ARG A 175 2.03 -6.01 8.06
CA ARG A 175 1.19 -6.02 6.86
C ARG A 175 -0.25 -5.69 7.21
N VAL A 176 -0.79 -4.64 6.60
CA VAL A 176 -2.17 -4.20 6.85
C VAL A 176 -3.13 -4.53 5.72
N GLY A 177 -2.60 -4.71 4.52
CA GLY A 177 -3.41 -5.00 3.35
C GLY A 177 -2.65 -4.92 2.05
N MET A 178 -3.39 -4.81 0.95
CA MET A 178 -2.85 -4.73 -0.40
C MET A 178 -3.79 -3.92 -1.29
N ILE A 179 -3.23 -3.13 -2.22
CA ILE A 179 -3.99 -2.51 -3.30
C ILE A 179 -3.50 -3.14 -4.61
N LYS A 180 -4.41 -3.73 -5.40
CA LYS A 180 -4.01 -4.47 -6.62
C LYS A 180 -3.96 -3.52 -7.82
N PHE A 181 -2.79 -3.43 -8.50
CA PHE A 181 -2.51 -2.71 -9.75
C PHE A 181 -2.64 -1.18 -9.73
N GLY A 182 -1.50 -0.46 -9.72
CA GLY A 182 -1.39 0.99 -9.88
C GLY A 182 -2.28 1.80 -8.94
N SER A 183 -1.74 2.25 -7.83
CA SER A 183 -2.52 2.77 -6.72
C SER A 183 -1.83 3.95 -6.04
N ARG A 184 -2.51 4.55 -5.08
CA ARG A 184 -1.99 5.61 -4.23
C ARG A 184 -2.22 5.24 -2.76
N THR A 185 -1.23 5.49 -1.94
CA THR A 185 -1.38 5.41 -0.48
C THR A 185 -1.06 6.78 0.11
N GLU A 186 -1.94 7.29 0.94
CA GLU A 186 -1.71 8.54 1.66
C GLU A 186 -1.55 8.26 3.14
N ILE A 187 -0.65 9.01 3.77
CA ILE A 187 -0.52 9.05 5.23
C ILE A 187 -0.76 10.48 5.70
N TYR A 188 -1.57 10.61 6.74
CA TYR A 188 -1.89 11.88 7.40
C TYR A 188 -1.30 11.83 8.81
N ILE A 189 -0.37 12.73 9.07
CA ILE A 189 0.37 12.84 10.33
C ILE A 189 0.00 14.16 10.98
N PRO A 190 -0.50 14.18 12.22
CA PRO A 190 -0.86 15.42 12.91
C PRO A 190 0.36 16.32 13.07
N LYS A 191 0.23 17.58 12.66
CA LYS A 191 1.33 18.58 12.77
C LYS A 191 1.75 18.84 14.21
N SER A 192 0.80 18.81 15.12
CA SER A 192 1.06 19.01 16.55
C SER A 192 2.03 17.98 17.13
N ARG A 193 2.01 16.78 16.57
CA ARG A 193 2.81 15.62 17.01
C ARG A 193 4.02 15.35 16.13
N LEU A 194 4.10 15.90 14.93
CA LEU A 194 5.25 15.71 14.04
C LEU A 194 6.46 16.48 14.59
N GLU A 195 7.55 15.77 14.83
CA GLU A 195 8.83 16.34 15.25
C GLU A 195 9.65 16.77 14.02
N ARG A 196 9.79 15.84 13.06
CA ARG A 196 10.50 16.08 11.82
C ARG A 196 9.96 15.19 10.69
N LEU A 197 10.03 15.70 9.48
CA LEU A 197 9.78 14.96 8.24
C LEU A 197 11.13 14.63 7.60
N GLU A 198 11.33 13.36 7.18
CA GLU A 198 12.62 12.87 6.66
C GLU A 198 12.60 12.59 5.17
N VAL A 199 11.49 12.86 4.50
CA VAL A 199 11.29 12.59 3.07
C VAL A 199 10.97 13.85 2.29
N LYS A 200 11.23 13.80 0.97
CA LYS A 200 11.02 14.89 0.02
C LYS A 200 10.17 14.41 -1.15
N LEU A 201 9.64 15.36 -1.91
CA LEU A 201 8.97 15.10 -3.17
C LEU A 201 9.89 14.33 -4.13
N ASN A 202 9.37 13.34 -4.83
CA ASN A 202 10.06 12.42 -5.73
C ASN A 202 10.97 11.38 -5.07
N ASP A 203 11.08 11.33 -3.76
CA ASP A 203 11.80 10.24 -3.10
C ASP A 203 11.14 8.90 -3.36
N LYS A 204 11.99 7.88 -3.58
CA LYS A 204 11.56 6.48 -3.66
C LYS A 204 11.56 5.88 -2.27
N VAL A 205 10.42 5.38 -1.83
CA VAL A 205 10.22 4.82 -0.50
C VAL A 205 9.87 3.34 -0.54
N LYS A 206 10.20 2.63 0.53
CA LYS A 206 9.87 1.22 0.75
C LYS A 206 9.01 1.08 1.99
N GLY A 207 7.85 0.44 1.85
CA GLY A 207 6.92 0.18 2.93
C GLY A 207 7.54 -0.60 4.08
N GLY A 208 7.45 -0.06 5.30
CA GLY A 208 8.02 -0.62 6.51
C GLY A 208 9.52 -0.36 6.73
N GLU A 209 10.27 0.12 5.71
CA GLU A 209 11.73 0.36 5.83
C GLU A 209 12.08 1.84 5.83
N THR A 210 11.49 2.62 4.90
CA THR A 210 11.83 4.04 4.80
C THR A 210 11.16 4.82 5.93
N VAL A 211 11.93 5.58 6.68
CA VAL A 211 11.41 6.50 7.69
C VAL A 211 10.81 7.72 6.97
N ILE A 212 9.51 7.97 7.21
CA ILE A 212 8.80 9.16 6.73
C ILE A 212 9.09 10.35 7.65
N GLY A 213 9.18 10.09 8.94
CA GLY A 213 9.44 11.11 9.95
C GLY A 213 9.44 10.55 11.36
N ALA A 214 9.54 11.42 12.34
CA ALA A 214 9.45 11.09 13.75
C ALA A 214 8.38 11.94 14.44
N TYR A 215 7.77 11.38 15.49
CA TYR A 215 6.79 12.10 16.30
C TYR A 215 7.32 12.43 17.70
N LYS A 216 6.78 13.50 18.29
CA LYS A 216 7.05 13.92 19.67
C LYS A 216 6.45 12.91 20.64
N LYS A 217 7.24 12.45 21.60
CA LYS A 217 6.77 11.60 22.71
C LYS A 217 5.90 12.35 23.70
#